data_2aab04cdb1c2c19b0b3b73c060763e33
#
_entry.id   2aab04cdb1c2c19b0b3b73c060763e33
#
_cell.length_a   1.000
_cell.length_b   1.000
_cell.length_c   1.000
_cell.angle_alpha   90.00
_cell.angle_beta   90.00
_cell.angle_gamma   90.00
#
_symmetry.space_group_name_H-M   'P 1'
#
loop_
_entity.id
_entity.type
_entity.pdbx_description
1 polymer ?
#
loop_
_entity_poly.entity_id
_entity_poly.type
_entity_poly.pdbx_seq_one_letter_code
_entity_poly.pdbx_strand_id
1 'polypeptide(L)'
;MQTDLRLLLGGLLALAGFQASAQLRLYEHDRFTGRSVSVNSSVRDLTRQGFNDKASSAVVRGNDWVLCPDSQFRGRCVTLHPGRYPSLSAMQLNDRVSSVRRVDRGRPR
;
A
#
# COMPACT_ATOMS: atom_id res chain seq x y z
N MET A 1 20.84 -3.44 -39.39
CA MET A 1 20.32 -2.67 -39.40
C MET A 1 19.20 -2.59 -38.61
N GLN A 2 18.26 -3.10 -38.64
CA GLN A 2 17.15 -2.99 -37.94
C GLN A 2 17.31 -3.14 -36.54
N THR A 3 18.29 -3.60 -36.10
CA THR A 3 18.40 -3.79 -34.71
C THR A 3 18.22 -2.58 -33.92
N ASP A 4 18.48 -1.46 -34.44
CA ASP A 4 18.36 -0.29 -33.65
C ASP A 4 16.99 -0.14 -33.11
N LEU A 5 16.02 -0.64 -33.71
CA LEU A 5 14.71 -0.49 -33.21
C LEU A 5 14.55 -1.06 -31.86
N ARG A 6 15.17 -2.11 -31.63
CA ARG A 6 14.99 -2.71 -30.37
C ARG A 6 15.48 -1.87 -29.30
N LEU A 7 16.41 -1.10 -29.51
CA LEU A 7 16.90 -0.27 -28.49
C LEU A 7 15.84 0.63 -27.96
N LEU A 8 14.96 1.04 -28.82
CA LEU A 8 13.94 1.93 -28.39
C LEU A 8 13.05 1.28 -27.39
N LEU A 9 12.84 0.05 -27.57
CA LEU A 9 11.99 -0.66 -26.65
C LEU A 9 12.57 -0.63 -25.26
N GLY A 10 13.86 -0.70 -25.19
CA GLY A 10 14.46 -0.67 -23.89
C GLY A 10 14.10 0.59 -23.16
N GLY A 11 14.05 1.69 -23.87
CA GLY A 11 13.73 2.92 -23.22
C GLY A 11 12.33 2.93 -22.67
N LEU A 12 11.43 2.29 -23.38
CA LEU A 12 10.08 2.27 -22.92
C LEU A 12 9.96 1.50 -21.63
N LEU A 13 10.74 0.46 -21.50
CA LEU A 13 10.69 -0.30 -20.29
C LEU A 13 11.12 0.53 -19.11
N ALA A 14 12.09 1.36 -19.33
CA ALA A 14 12.56 2.18 -18.24
C ALA A 14 11.47 3.09 -17.75
N LEU A 15 10.65 3.61 -18.64
CA LEU A 15 9.58 4.46 -18.23
C LEU A 15 8.58 3.72 -17.40
N ALA A 16 8.30 2.53 -17.78
CA ALA A 16 7.34 1.76 -17.04
C ALA A 16 7.79 1.61 -15.60
N GLY A 17 9.08 1.55 -15.37
CA GLY A 17 9.56 1.36 -14.03
C GLY A 17 9.23 2.50 -13.10
N PHE A 18 9.02 3.69 -13.62
CA PHE A 18 8.71 4.81 -12.76
C PHE A 18 7.39 4.70 -12.07
N GLN A 19 6.50 3.92 -12.58
CA GLN A 19 5.20 3.86 -12.00
C GLN A 19 4.99 2.68 -11.12
N ALA A 20 6.03 1.94 -10.87
CA ALA A 20 5.86 0.68 -10.19
C ALA A 20 5.69 0.79 -8.70
N SER A 21 6.11 1.85 -8.09
CA SER A 21 6.09 1.92 -6.64
C SER A 21 4.72 2.29 -6.11
N ALA A 22 4.19 1.47 -5.22
CA ALA A 22 2.97 1.79 -4.53
C ALA A 22 3.30 2.51 -3.24
N GLN A 23 2.43 3.40 -2.80
CA GLN A 23 2.62 4.11 -1.56
C GLN A 23 2.36 3.20 -0.37
N LEU A 24 1.40 2.33 -0.49
CA LEU A 24 1.08 1.37 0.55
C LEU A 24 0.80 0.04 -0.11
N ARG A 25 1.36 -1.02 0.43
CA ARG A 25 1.03 -2.35 -0.04
C ARG A 25 0.65 -3.20 1.16
N LEU A 26 -0.53 -3.80 1.10
CA LEU A 26 -1.03 -4.66 2.15
C LEU A 26 -0.91 -6.10 1.68
N TYR A 27 -0.51 -6.99 2.60
CA TYR A 27 -0.36 -8.41 2.29
C TYR A 27 -1.27 -9.23 3.18
N GLU A 28 -1.77 -10.32 2.61
CA GLU A 28 -2.72 -11.16 3.31
C GLU A 28 -2.10 -11.91 4.48
N HIS A 29 -0.82 -12.25 4.39
CA HIS A 29 -0.17 -13.01 5.43
C HIS A 29 1.02 -12.24 6.01
N ASP A 30 1.54 -12.72 7.13
CA ASP A 30 2.70 -12.12 7.75
C ASP A 30 3.92 -12.19 6.83
N ARG A 31 4.87 -11.35 7.09
CA ARG A 31 6.14 -11.31 6.36
C ARG A 31 5.97 -11.11 4.88
N PHE A 32 5.01 -10.30 4.52
CA PHE A 32 4.84 -9.82 3.15
C PHE A 32 4.59 -10.98 2.18
N THR A 33 3.75 -11.93 2.60
CA THR A 33 3.41 -13.06 1.75
C THR A 33 1.91 -13.12 1.51
N GLY A 34 1.52 -13.96 0.57
CA GLY A 34 0.13 -14.11 0.21
C GLY A 34 -0.30 -13.06 -0.80
N ARG A 35 -1.59 -12.94 -0.99
CA ARG A 35 -2.14 -11.99 -1.93
C ARG A 35 -1.88 -10.58 -1.40
N SER A 36 -1.70 -9.63 -2.29
CA SER A 36 -1.45 -8.27 -1.88
C SER A 36 -2.29 -7.29 -2.68
N VAL A 37 -2.45 -6.10 -2.13
CA VAL A 37 -3.12 -5.02 -2.83
C VAL A 37 -2.26 -3.77 -2.69
N SER A 38 -2.15 -3.01 -3.77
CA SER A 38 -1.38 -1.78 -3.80
C SER A 38 -2.33 -0.60 -3.74
N VAL A 39 -2.01 0.37 -2.91
CA VAL A 39 -2.87 1.51 -2.67
C VAL A 39 -2.07 2.79 -2.80
N ASN A 40 -2.55 3.75 -3.56
CA ASN A 40 -1.87 5.03 -3.73
C ASN A 40 -2.69 6.20 -3.25
N SER A 41 -3.94 6.00 -2.94
CA SER A 41 -4.77 7.05 -2.39
C SER A 41 -5.66 6.45 -1.32
N SER A 42 -6.28 7.28 -0.52
CA SER A 42 -7.11 6.82 0.58
C SER A 42 -8.26 5.96 0.10
N VAL A 43 -8.58 4.93 0.85
CA VAL A 43 -9.67 4.01 0.51
C VAL A 43 -10.57 3.90 1.74
N ARG A 44 -11.82 4.31 1.57
CA ARG A 44 -12.76 4.32 2.68
C ARG A 44 -13.26 2.93 3.06
N ASP A 45 -13.17 2.00 2.15
CA ASP A 45 -13.70 0.68 2.41
C ASP A 45 -12.94 -0.33 1.54
N LEU A 46 -12.11 -1.14 2.16
CA LEU A 46 -11.29 -2.10 1.43
C LEU A 46 -12.10 -3.26 0.87
N THR A 47 -13.38 -3.32 1.18
CA THR A 47 -14.25 -4.32 0.58
C THR A 47 -14.20 -4.21 -0.94
N ARG A 48 -14.06 -3.00 -1.46
CA ARG A 48 -14.04 -2.79 -2.90
C ARG A 48 -12.83 -3.43 -3.56
N GLN A 49 -11.74 -3.59 -2.83
CA GLN A 49 -10.56 -4.25 -3.35
C GLN A 49 -10.54 -5.72 -2.97
N GLY A 50 -11.59 -6.20 -2.31
CA GLY A 50 -11.61 -7.58 -1.87
C GLY A 50 -10.61 -7.85 -0.76
N PHE A 51 -10.27 -6.82 0.00
CA PHE A 51 -9.23 -6.96 1.02
C PHE A 51 -9.67 -6.55 2.41
N ASN A 52 -10.96 -6.42 2.63
CA ASN A 52 -11.46 -6.03 3.93
C ASN A 52 -11.11 -7.09 4.98
N ASP A 53 -10.55 -6.65 6.10
CA ASP A 53 -10.17 -7.53 7.20
C ASP A 53 -9.22 -8.65 6.81
N LYS A 54 -8.38 -8.42 5.83
CA LYS A 54 -7.46 -9.46 5.39
C LYS A 54 -5.98 -9.15 5.56
N ALA A 55 -5.62 -7.92 5.85
CA ALA A 55 -4.20 -7.57 5.87
C ALA A 55 -3.51 -8.06 7.13
N SER A 56 -2.33 -8.64 6.98
CA SER A 56 -1.53 -9.12 8.09
C SER A 56 -0.15 -8.47 8.11
N SER A 57 0.32 -7.92 6.99
CA SER A 57 1.58 -7.20 6.95
C SER A 57 1.47 -6.08 5.93
N ALA A 58 2.38 -5.12 5.99
CA ALA A 58 2.29 -3.93 5.14
C ALA A 58 3.65 -3.32 4.88
N VAL A 59 3.76 -2.65 3.73
CA VAL A 59 4.93 -1.84 3.40
C VAL A 59 4.42 -0.44 3.09
N VAL A 60 5.00 0.56 3.74
CA VAL A 60 4.61 1.96 3.57
C VAL A 60 5.76 2.72 2.94
N ARG A 61 5.49 3.50 1.91
CA ARG A 61 6.49 4.32 1.24
C ARG A 61 5.96 5.72 1.04
N GLY A 62 6.86 6.66 1.03
CA GLY A 62 6.54 8.03 0.67
C GLY A 62 5.87 8.83 1.76
N ASN A 63 4.65 8.53 2.06
CA ASN A 63 3.86 9.26 3.04
C ASN A 63 3.54 8.39 4.24
N ASP A 64 3.02 9.02 5.27
CA ASP A 64 2.47 8.24 6.38
C ASP A 64 1.10 7.74 5.95
N TRP A 65 0.70 6.62 6.52
CA TRP A 65 -0.61 6.06 6.24
C TRP A 65 -1.30 5.70 7.54
N VAL A 66 -2.60 5.94 7.60
CA VAL A 66 -3.40 5.58 8.75
C VAL A 66 -4.21 4.36 8.37
N LEU A 67 -4.07 3.30 9.16
CA LEU A 67 -4.79 2.07 8.92
C LEU A 67 -5.86 1.94 9.99
N CYS A 68 -7.10 1.72 9.58
CA CYS A 68 -8.24 1.71 10.48
C CYS A 68 -8.99 0.38 10.46
N PRO A 69 -9.44 -0.08 11.61
CA PRO A 69 -10.15 -1.35 11.67
C PRO A 69 -11.56 -1.29 11.12
N ASP A 70 -12.14 -0.11 11.07
CA ASP A 70 -13.50 0.02 10.53
C ASP A 70 -13.47 0.84 9.25
N SER A 71 -14.51 0.73 8.46
CA SER A 71 -14.59 1.52 7.23
C SER A 71 -14.81 2.98 7.60
N GLN A 72 -14.65 3.86 6.63
CA GLN A 72 -14.82 5.29 6.80
C GLN A 72 -13.84 5.87 7.81
N PHE A 73 -12.66 5.26 7.91
CA PHE A 73 -11.57 5.72 8.76
C PHE A 73 -11.95 5.79 10.22
N ARG A 74 -12.69 4.79 10.70
CA ARG A 74 -13.12 4.78 12.09
C ARG A 74 -12.47 3.67 12.89
N GLY A 75 -12.64 3.74 14.18
CA GLY A 75 -12.09 2.76 15.09
C GLY A 75 -10.75 3.23 15.61
N ARG A 76 -10.01 2.32 16.22
CA ARG A 76 -8.72 2.65 16.77
C ARG A 76 -7.70 2.57 15.65
N CYS A 77 -7.55 3.64 14.91
CA CYS A 77 -6.63 3.69 13.79
C CYS A 77 -5.21 3.84 14.25
N VAL A 78 -4.28 3.36 13.45
CA VAL A 78 -2.85 3.44 13.74
C VAL A 78 -2.16 4.12 12.59
N THR A 79 -1.25 5.05 12.86
CA THR A 79 -0.48 5.73 11.84
C THR A 79 0.83 4.99 11.64
N LEU A 80 1.12 4.62 10.40
CA LEU A 80 2.37 3.96 10.06
C LEU A 80 3.22 4.90 9.23
N HIS A 81 4.45 5.07 9.66
CA HIS A 81 5.42 5.87 8.90
C HIS A 81 6.06 4.99 7.83
N PRO A 82 6.75 5.56 6.85
CA PRO A 82 7.40 4.74 5.84
C PRO A 82 8.26 3.66 6.47
N GLY A 83 8.09 2.44 6.02
CA GLY A 83 8.82 1.31 6.57
C GLY A 83 8.14 0.00 6.25
N ARG A 84 8.68 -1.07 6.79
CA ARG A 84 8.19 -2.41 6.56
C ARG A 84 7.64 -2.96 7.86
N TYR A 85 6.43 -3.49 7.79
CA TYR A 85 5.72 -3.98 8.97
C TYR A 85 5.36 -5.45 8.76
N PRO A 86 6.23 -6.36 9.20
CA PRO A 86 6.03 -7.79 8.90
C PRO A 86 4.85 -8.41 9.61
N SER A 87 4.34 -7.79 10.64
CA SER A 87 3.15 -8.32 11.30
C SER A 87 2.33 -7.18 11.89
N LEU A 88 1.08 -7.08 11.50
CA LEU A 88 0.20 -6.06 12.03
C LEU A 88 -0.40 -6.49 13.36
N SER A 89 -0.12 -7.70 13.81
CA SER A 89 -0.59 -8.17 15.10
C SER A 89 -0.07 -7.30 16.24
N ALA A 90 1.14 -6.80 16.09
CA ALA A 90 1.74 -5.98 17.13
C ALA A 90 0.92 -4.71 17.39
N MET A 91 0.15 -4.29 16.40
CA MET A 91 -0.69 -3.10 16.53
C MET A 91 -2.15 -3.46 16.65
N GLN A 92 -2.43 -4.76 16.84
CA GLN A 92 -3.80 -5.25 16.99
C GLN A 92 -4.64 -4.98 15.74
N LEU A 93 -3.99 -5.01 14.59
CA LEU A 93 -4.69 -4.78 13.33
C LEU A 93 -4.71 -6.01 12.44
N ASN A 94 -4.19 -7.14 12.89
CA ASN A 94 -4.15 -8.34 12.06
C ASN A 94 -5.57 -8.72 11.63
N ASP A 95 -5.75 -8.87 10.32
CA ASP A 95 -7.03 -9.24 9.73
C ASP A 95 -8.16 -8.29 10.14
N ARG A 96 -7.83 -7.04 10.43
CA ARG A 96 -8.85 -6.08 10.83
C ARG A 96 -8.89 -4.80 10.04
N VAL A 97 -7.98 -4.58 9.10
CA VAL A 97 -7.92 -3.31 8.40
C VAL A 97 -9.06 -3.21 7.40
N SER A 98 -9.90 -2.21 7.54
CA SER A 98 -11.05 -1.99 6.66
C SER A 98 -10.96 -0.71 5.87
N SER A 99 -10.14 0.26 6.29
CA SER A 99 -9.95 1.49 5.54
C SER A 99 -8.53 2.00 5.77
N VAL A 100 -8.01 2.76 4.80
CA VAL A 100 -6.66 3.29 4.89
C VAL A 100 -6.67 4.72 4.36
N ARG A 101 -5.95 5.60 5.02
CA ARG A 101 -5.93 7.00 4.65
C ARG A 101 -4.49 7.49 4.52
N ARG A 102 -4.20 8.15 3.42
CA ARG A 102 -2.89 8.71 3.20
C ARG A 102 -2.78 10.06 3.90
N VAL A 103 -1.65 10.30 4.54
CA VAL A 103 -1.40 11.56 5.21
C VAL A 103 -0.28 12.26 4.50
N ASP A 104 -0.54 13.46 3.99
CA ASP A 104 0.47 14.22 3.26
C ASP A 104 1.27 15.03 4.27
N ARG A 105 2.50 14.60 4.49
CA ARG A 105 3.35 15.27 5.46
C ARG A 105 3.80 16.61 4.95
N GLY A 106 3.95 17.53 5.87
CA GLY A 106 4.44 18.82 5.52
C GLY A 106 3.47 19.72 4.82
N ARG A 107 2.24 19.26 4.64
CA ARG A 107 1.27 20.05 3.97
C ARG A 107 0.37 20.71 4.96
N PRO A 108 0.26 22.02 4.94
CA PRO A 108 -0.60 22.70 5.92
C PRO A 108 -2.04 22.36 5.63
N ARG A 109 -2.81 22.41 6.65
CA ARG A 109 -4.19 22.08 6.48
C ARG A 109 -5.06 23.25 6.54
#